data_2c962b019795761ab097a35981b858dd
#
_entry.id   2c962b019795761ab097a35981b858dd
#
_cell.length_a   1.000
_cell.length_b   1.000
_cell.length_c   1.000
_cell.angle_alpha   90.00
_cell.angle_beta   90.00
_cell.angle_gamma   90.00
#
_symmetry.space_group_name_H-M   'P 1'
#
loop_
_entity.id
_entity.type
_entity.pdbx_description
1 polymer ?
#
loop_
_entity_poly.entity_id
_entity_poly.type
_entity_poly.pdbx_seq_one_letter_code
_entity_poly.pdbx_strand_id
1 'polypeptide(L)'
;VYDFCAEVFKLDKKMLDESKVTIEPESAMYSFGEKGALLPEGAIRSFDKVAAYFDKKAFANLKSDASLEKKAIDWVASLELNDDKKAGFAVTAIYNHLRKVRDWHNEHPYTTIPEGINPLTGKPLSKLDREMIADSAMPKEVHERLMKDLRRVLTEEQIEQILDKYTVGKV
;
A
#
# COMPACT_ATOMS: atom_id res chain seq x y z
N VAL A 1 24.62 -5.65 -35.52
CA VAL A 1 23.40 -5.24 -34.86
C VAL A 1 22.32 -4.91 -35.90
N TYR A 2 22.61 -4.06 -36.92
CA TYR A 2 21.61 -3.66 -37.93
C TYR A 2 21.10 -4.80 -38.80
N ASP A 3 21.95 -5.77 -39.16
CA ASP A 3 21.53 -6.96 -39.92
C ASP A 3 20.48 -7.76 -39.16
N PHE A 4 20.71 -7.96 -37.88
CA PHE A 4 19.76 -8.65 -36.99
C PHE A 4 18.42 -7.88 -36.87
N CYS A 5 18.48 -6.57 -36.66
CA CYS A 5 17.26 -5.75 -36.55
C CYS A 5 16.46 -5.74 -37.88
N ALA A 6 17.15 -5.63 -39.02
CA ALA A 6 16.51 -5.66 -40.32
C ALA A 6 15.81 -7.00 -40.61
N GLU A 7 16.43 -8.11 -40.22
CA GLU A 7 15.88 -9.45 -40.40
C GLU A 7 14.68 -9.70 -39.48
N VAL A 8 14.81 -9.41 -38.17
CA VAL A 8 13.78 -9.66 -37.15
C VAL A 8 12.58 -8.77 -37.36
N PHE A 9 12.77 -7.48 -37.60
CA PHE A 9 11.72 -6.49 -37.76
C PHE A 9 11.28 -6.27 -39.22
N LYS A 10 11.81 -7.02 -40.17
CA LYS A 10 11.53 -6.91 -41.61
C LYS A 10 11.72 -5.49 -42.16
N LEU A 11 12.77 -4.81 -41.69
CA LEU A 11 13.10 -3.46 -42.12
C LEU A 11 13.96 -3.47 -43.37
N ASP A 12 13.76 -2.48 -44.27
CA ASP A 12 14.65 -2.29 -45.39
C ASP A 12 16.00 -1.74 -44.90
N LYS A 13 17.10 -2.50 -45.14
CA LYS A 13 18.44 -2.10 -44.72
C LYS A 13 18.90 -0.75 -45.32
N LYS A 14 18.34 -0.36 -46.46
CA LYS A 14 18.64 0.94 -47.08
C LYS A 14 18.07 2.13 -46.29
N MET A 15 17.08 1.89 -45.40
CA MET A 15 16.53 2.89 -44.51
C MET A 15 17.35 3.07 -43.24
N LEU A 16 18.26 2.13 -42.93
CA LEU A 16 19.15 2.17 -41.75
C LEU A 16 20.46 2.90 -42.12
N ASP A 17 20.37 4.15 -42.46
CA ASP A 17 21.50 5.00 -42.85
C ASP A 17 21.93 5.87 -41.65
N GLU A 18 23.05 5.48 -41.03
CA GLU A 18 23.61 6.19 -39.86
C GLU A 18 24.04 7.62 -40.19
N SER A 19 24.36 7.91 -41.47
CA SER A 19 24.75 9.27 -41.87
C SER A 19 23.63 10.28 -41.70
N LYS A 20 22.37 9.82 -41.59
CA LYS A 20 21.17 10.63 -41.41
C LYS A 20 20.76 10.75 -39.95
N VAL A 21 21.45 10.03 -39.04
CA VAL A 21 21.16 10.11 -37.62
C VAL A 21 21.83 11.35 -37.06
N THR A 22 21.01 12.26 -36.55
CA THR A 22 21.50 13.39 -35.74
C THR A 22 21.73 12.91 -34.33
N ILE A 23 22.96 12.90 -33.89
CA ILE A 23 23.26 12.63 -32.46
C ILE A 23 23.08 13.97 -31.73
N GLU A 24 22.02 14.02 -30.93
CA GLU A 24 21.79 15.16 -30.07
C GLU A 24 22.98 15.37 -29.10
N PRO A 25 23.34 16.61 -28.82
CA PRO A 25 24.37 16.89 -27.83
C PRO A 25 23.93 16.37 -26.45
N GLU A 26 24.91 15.93 -25.65
CA GLU A 26 24.64 15.38 -24.31
C GLU A 26 23.75 16.28 -23.48
N SER A 27 23.91 17.61 -23.60
CA SER A 27 23.09 18.60 -22.90
C SER A 27 21.59 18.56 -23.25
N ALA A 28 21.24 18.14 -24.48
CA ALA A 28 19.84 18.00 -24.92
C ALA A 28 19.15 16.78 -24.29
N MET A 29 19.93 15.79 -23.82
CA MET A 29 19.41 14.59 -23.18
C MET A 29 19.13 14.76 -21.68
N TYR A 30 19.50 15.90 -21.09
CA TYR A 30 19.29 16.16 -19.66
C TYR A 30 17.89 16.68 -19.37
N SER A 31 16.92 15.79 -19.17
CA SER A 31 15.54 16.14 -18.83
C SER A 31 15.42 17.05 -17.59
N PHE A 32 16.39 16.98 -16.67
CA PHE A 32 16.42 17.78 -15.44
C PHE A 32 17.59 18.78 -15.41
N GLY A 33 18.09 19.17 -16.58
CA GLY A 33 19.25 20.07 -16.69
C GLY A 33 20.57 19.40 -16.36
N GLU A 34 21.67 20.10 -16.64
CA GLU A 34 23.02 19.58 -16.39
C GLU A 34 23.20 19.26 -14.90
N LYS A 35 23.67 18.05 -14.60
CA LYS A 35 23.85 17.53 -13.22
C LYS A 35 22.59 17.60 -12.35
N GLY A 36 21.42 17.60 -12.97
CA GLY A 36 20.16 17.66 -12.24
C GLY A 36 19.82 19.02 -11.65
N ALA A 37 20.29 20.12 -12.29
CA ALA A 37 20.06 21.49 -11.82
C ALA A 37 18.57 21.88 -11.74
N LEU A 38 17.73 21.25 -12.59
CA LEU A 38 16.28 21.49 -12.67
C LEU A 38 15.46 20.44 -11.89
N LEU A 39 16.10 19.62 -11.07
CA LEU A 39 15.36 18.68 -10.22
C LEU A 39 14.51 19.45 -9.19
N PRO A 40 13.27 18.98 -8.93
CA PRO A 40 12.40 19.57 -7.91
C PRO A 40 13.08 19.68 -6.54
N GLU A 41 12.66 20.66 -5.75
CA GLU A 41 13.09 20.76 -4.35
C GLU A 41 12.70 19.48 -3.60
N GLY A 42 13.64 18.94 -2.82
CA GLY A 42 13.46 17.67 -2.11
C GLY A 42 13.75 16.40 -2.92
N ALA A 43 14.12 16.51 -4.20
CA ALA A 43 14.52 15.34 -5.00
C ALA A 43 15.74 14.63 -4.38
N ILE A 44 15.64 13.29 -4.30
CA ILE A 44 16.75 12.47 -3.79
C ILE A 44 17.80 12.33 -4.90
N ARG A 45 18.99 12.89 -4.66
CA ARG A 45 20.05 13.01 -5.67
C ARG A 45 21.19 11.98 -5.54
N SER A 46 21.13 11.08 -4.56
CA SER A 46 22.18 10.08 -4.38
C SER A 46 21.60 8.70 -4.11
N PHE A 47 22.31 7.66 -4.57
CA PHE A 47 21.93 6.27 -4.31
C PHE A 47 21.82 5.97 -2.82
N ASP A 48 22.76 6.46 -2.00
CA ASP A 48 22.74 6.24 -0.55
C ASP A 48 21.49 6.80 0.12
N LYS A 49 21.01 7.97 -0.33
CA LYS A 49 19.77 8.56 0.18
C LYS A 49 18.52 7.77 -0.28
N VAL A 50 18.54 7.25 -1.50
CA VAL A 50 17.48 6.36 -2.00
C VAL A 50 17.47 5.08 -1.19
N ALA A 51 18.61 4.42 -1.01
CA ALA A 51 18.73 3.20 -0.21
C ALA A 51 18.24 3.43 1.22
N ALA A 52 18.72 4.48 1.90
CA ALA A 52 18.29 4.82 3.25
C ALA A 52 16.77 5.09 3.37
N TYR A 53 16.16 5.69 2.34
CA TYR A 53 14.71 5.90 2.30
C TYR A 53 13.95 4.57 2.21
N PHE A 54 14.37 3.65 1.35
CA PHE A 54 13.75 2.32 1.22
C PHE A 54 13.99 1.46 2.45
N ASP A 55 15.19 1.46 3.02
CA ASP A 55 15.51 0.72 4.25
C ASP A 55 14.65 1.19 5.42
N LYS A 56 14.51 2.50 5.61
CA LYS A 56 13.65 3.07 6.65
C LYS A 56 12.18 2.67 6.48
N LYS A 57 11.67 2.70 5.25
CA LYS A 57 10.29 2.31 4.94
C LYS A 57 10.09 0.80 5.13
N ALA A 58 11.02 -0.02 4.65
CA ALA A 58 10.99 -1.47 4.82
C ALA A 58 11.01 -1.86 6.30
N PHE A 59 11.89 -1.23 7.11
CA PHE A 59 11.97 -1.49 8.55
C PHE A 59 10.70 -1.07 9.29
N ALA A 60 10.10 0.08 8.94
CA ALA A 60 8.84 0.52 9.52
C ALA A 60 7.69 -0.46 9.20
N ASN A 61 7.64 -0.99 7.96
CA ASN A 61 6.65 -1.98 7.57
C ASN A 61 6.83 -3.30 8.33
N LEU A 62 8.07 -3.82 8.46
CA LEU A 62 8.36 -5.03 9.22
C LEU A 62 7.94 -4.90 10.69
N LYS A 63 8.25 -3.77 11.33
CA LYS A 63 7.83 -3.51 12.71
C LYS A 63 6.31 -3.46 12.85
N SER A 64 5.63 -2.83 11.89
CA SER A 64 4.18 -2.78 11.84
C SER A 64 3.57 -4.17 11.63
N ASP A 65 4.12 -4.96 10.71
CA ASP A 65 3.64 -6.32 10.43
C ASP A 65 3.74 -7.23 11.67
N ALA A 66 4.86 -7.20 12.39
CA ALA A 66 5.03 -7.95 13.63
C ALA A 66 4.01 -7.53 14.73
N SER A 67 3.69 -6.25 14.80
CA SER A 67 2.66 -5.73 15.72
C SER A 67 1.26 -6.23 15.36
N LEU A 68 0.91 -6.25 14.07
CA LEU A 68 -0.39 -6.74 13.60
C LEU A 68 -0.52 -8.26 13.77
N GLU A 69 0.56 -9.00 13.54
CA GLU A 69 0.59 -10.45 13.77
C GLU A 69 0.37 -10.78 15.26
N LYS A 70 1.09 -10.11 16.15
CA LYS A 70 0.87 -10.25 17.59
C LYS A 70 -0.57 -9.96 18.00
N LYS A 71 -1.14 -8.88 17.48
CA LYS A 71 -2.54 -8.51 17.75
C LYS A 71 -3.51 -9.62 17.29
N ALA A 72 -3.30 -10.18 16.11
CA ALA A 72 -4.11 -11.28 15.59
C ALA A 72 -3.99 -12.54 16.47
N ILE A 73 -2.77 -12.89 16.92
CA ILE A 73 -2.53 -14.00 17.84
C ILE A 73 -3.26 -13.77 19.17
N ASP A 74 -3.11 -12.60 19.77
CA ASP A 74 -3.76 -12.26 21.06
C ASP A 74 -5.30 -12.33 20.97
N TRP A 75 -5.88 -11.94 19.83
CA TRP A 75 -7.31 -12.02 19.61
C TRP A 75 -7.82 -13.46 19.50
N VAL A 76 -7.11 -14.31 18.75
CA VAL A 76 -7.49 -15.72 18.59
C VAL A 76 -7.22 -16.53 19.85
N ALA A 77 -6.13 -16.24 20.57
CA ALA A 77 -5.82 -16.90 21.83
C ALA A 77 -6.94 -16.76 22.87
N SER A 78 -7.64 -15.61 22.87
CA SER A 78 -8.76 -15.37 23.79
C SER A 78 -10.03 -16.17 23.47
N LEU A 79 -10.09 -16.85 22.32
CA LEU A 79 -11.21 -17.74 21.97
C LEU A 79 -11.03 -19.17 22.52
N GLU A 80 -9.86 -19.46 23.11
CA GLU A 80 -9.51 -20.76 23.72
C GLU A 80 -9.83 -21.97 22.79
N LEU A 81 -9.45 -21.83 21.50
CA LEU A 81 -9.73 -22.86 20.51
C LEU A 81 -8.88 -24.12 20.78
N ASN A 82 -9.52 -25.29 20.84
CA ASN A 82 -8.86 -26.58 21.04
C ASN A 82 -8.28 -27.18 19.73
N ASP A 83 -8.22 -26.43 18.66
CA ASP A 83 -7.73 -26.86 17.34
C ASP A 83 -6.73 -25.86 16.81
N ASP A 84 -5.44 -26.24 16.86
CA ASP A 84 -4.31 -25.40 16.44
C ASP A 84 -4.39 -25.02 14.94
N LYS A 85 -4.97 -25.89 14.10
CA LYS A 85 -5.12 -25.60 12.66
C LYS A 85 -6.17 -24.52 12.42
N LYS A 86 -7.29 -24.58 13.13
CA LYS A 86 -8.33 -23.55 13.09
C LYS A 86 -7.80 -22.24 13.65
N ALA A 87 -7.07 -22.28 14.78
CA ALA A 87 -6.44 -21.12 15.37
C ALA A 87 -5.46 -20.45 14.40
N GLY A 88 -4.54 -21.23 13.80
CA GLY A 88 -3.60 -20.72 12.82
C GLY A 88 -4.25 -20.11 11.57
N PHE A 89 -5.34 -20.71 11.07
CA PHE A 89 -6.10 -20.15 9.97
C PHE A 89 -6.79 -18.84 10.35
N ALA A 90 -7.41 -18.76 11.54
CA ALA A 90 -8.06 -17.56 12.03
C ALA A 90 -7.04 -16.42 12.24
N VAL A 91 -5.87 -16.71 12.83
CA VAL A 91 -4.77 -15.74 12.98
C VAL A 91 -4.36 -15.19 11.61
N THR A 92 -4.15 -16.06 10.63
CA THR A 92 -3.76 -15.66 9.27
C THR A 92 -4.82 -14.78 8.61
N ALA A 93 -6.11 -15.11 8.75
CA ALA A 93 -7.21 -14.34 8.19
C ALA A 93 -7.28 -12.93 8.80
N ILE A 94 -7.18 -12.83 10.14
CA ILE A 94 -7.21 -11.56 10.87
C ILE A 94 -5.98 -10.72 10.53
N TYR A 95 -4.78 -11.30 10.55
CA TYR A 95 -3.54 -10.62 10.19
C TYR A 95 -3.60 -10.02 8.78
N ASN A 96 -4.03 -10.81 7.80
CA ASN A 96 -4.16 -10.34 6.41
C ASN A 96 -5.19 -9.22 6.28
N HIS A 97 -6.27 -9.25 7.04
CA HIS A 97 -7.26 -8.17 7.08
C HIS A 97 -6.67 -6.89 7.69
N LEU A 98 -6.06 -6.98 8.86
CA LEU A 98 -5.43 -5.84 9.55
C LEU A 98 -4.36 -5.17 8.69
N ARG A 99 -3.56 -5.99 7.98
CA ARG A 99 -2.56 -5.50 7.05
C ARG A 99 -3.18 -4.73 5.89
N LYS A 100 -4.26 -5.25 5.28
CA LYS A 100 -4.97 -4.54 4.19
C LYS A 100 -5.59 -3.23 4.67
N VAL A 101 -6.16 -3.20 5.87
CA VAL A 101 -6.71 -1.98 6.47
C VAL A 101 -5.61 -0.94 6.69
N ARG A 102 -4.46 -1.34 7.24
CA ARG A 102 -3.31 -0.45 7.41
C ARG A 102 -2.81 0.08 6.06
N ASP A 103 -2.66 -0.79 5.06
CA ASP A 103 -2.16 -0.41 3.74
C ASP A 103 -3.14 0.55 3.06
N TRP A 104 -4.46 0.32 3.21
CA TRP A 104 -5.49 1.26 2.76
C TRP A 104 -5.34 2.65 3.41
N HIS A 105 -5.18 2.72 4.73
CA HIS A 105 -5.00 4.00 5.43
C HIS A 105 -3.71 4.72 5.01
N ASN A 106 -2.65 3.98 4.72
CA ASN A 106 -1.40 4.55 4.23
C ASN A 106 -1.55 5.15 2.82
N GLU A 107 -2.37 4.54 1.98
CA GLU A 107 -2.65 5.01 0.61
C GLU A 107 -3.71 6.11 0.59
N HIS A 108 -4.63 6.13 1.55
CA HIS A 108 -5.75 7.05 1.66
C HIS A 108 -5.76 7.78 3.02
N PRO A 109 -4.72 8.55 3.34
CA PRO A 109 -4.66 9.26 4.62
C PRO A 109 -5.78 10.30 4.70
N TYR A 110 -6.28 10.58 5.90
CA TYR A 110 -7.36 11.55 6.14
C TYR A 110 -7.07 12.94 5.55
N THR A 111 -5.79 13.27 5.33
CA THR A 111 -5.36 14.53 4.72
C THR A 111 -5.79 14.68 3.26
N THR A 112 -6.14 13.58 2.59
CA THR A 112 -6.68 13.61 1.22
C THR A 112 -8.17 14.00 1.17
N ILE A 113 -8.87 13.94 2.32
CA ILE A 113 -10.26 14.37 2.43
C ILE A 113 -10.27 15.91 2.53
N PRO A 114 -11.00 16.61 1.65
CA PRO A 114 -11.08 18.07 1.69
C PRO A 114 -11.58 18.59 3.05
N GLU A 115 -11.13 19.78 3.39
CA GLU A 115 -11.73 20.53 4.49
C GLU A 115 -13.17 20.89 4.15
N GLY A 116 -14.06 20.77 5.12
CA GLY A 116 -15.48 21.01 4.92
C GLY A 116 -16.20 21.19 6.26
N ILE A 117 -17.52 21.36 6.17
CA ILE A 117 -18.39 21.50 7.36
C ILE A 117 -19.13 20.17 7.59
N ASN A 118 -19.10 19.67 8.80
CA ASN A 118 -19.88 18.51 9.20
C ASN A 118 -21.37 18.86 9.16
N PRO A 119 -22.18 18.22 8.29
CA PRO A 119 -23.59 18.58 8.10
C PRO A 119 -24.45 18.36 9.34
N LEU A 120 -24.03 17.50 10.27
CA LEU A 120 -24.79 17.21 11.49
C LEU A 120 -24.51 18.22 12.58
N THR A 121 -23.31 18.77 12.66
CA THR A 121 -22.90 19.66 13.76
C THR A 121 -22.74 21.12 13.35
N GLY A 122 -22.68 21.39 12.04
CA GLY A 122 -22.40 22.72 11.49
C GLY A 122 -20.99 23.24 11.77
N LYS A 123 -20.10 22.41 12.30
CA LYS A 123 -18.70 22.74 12.63
C LYS A 123 -17.75 22.25 11.54
N PRO A 124 -16.53 22.80 11.43
CA PRO A 124 -15.50 22.25 10.56
C PRO A 124 -15.28 20.76 10.86
N LEU A 125 -15.05 19.96 9.79
CA LEU A 125 -14.72 18.54 9.91
C LEU A 125 -13.47 18.38 10.77
N SER A 126 -13.61 17.63 11.88
CA SER A 126 -12.49 17.25 12.73
C SER A 126 -11.59 16.24 12.03
N LYS A 127 -10.40 15.99 12.58
CA LYS A 127 -9.52 14.90 12.11
C LYS A 127 -10.28 13.57 12.13
N LEU A 128 -11.01 13.28 13.20
CA LEU A 128 -11.78 12.04 13.35
C LEU A 128 -12.88 11.92 12.27
N ASP A 129 -13.62 13.01 11.97
CA ASP A 129 -14.63 13.00 10.91
C ASP A 129 -14.00 12.64 9.56
N ARG A 130 -12.81 13.22 9.25
CA ARG A 130 -12.10 12.97 8.01
C ARG A 130 -11.54 11.53 7.94
N GLU A 131 -11.07 10.98 9.07
CA GLU A 131 -10.68 9.57 9.19
C GLU A 131 -11.87 8.65 8.92
N MET A 132 -13.04 8.93 9.52
CA MET A 132 -14.26 8.15 9.29
C MET A 132 -14.72 8.21 7.82
N ILE A 133 -14.62 9.36 7.18
CA ILE A 133 -14.94 9.50 5.74
C ILE A 133 -13.97 8.66 4.89
N ALA A 134 -12.67 8.73 5.16
CA ALA A 134 -11.67 7.90 4.46
C ALA A 134 -11.95 6.41 4.67
N ASP A 135 -12.27 5.98 5.89
CA ASP A 135 -12.62 4.60 6.22
C ASP A 135 -13.88 4.12 5.47
N SER A 136 -14.88 4.99 5.34
CA SER A 136 -16.13 4.65 4.65
C SER A 136 -15.95 4.39 3.14
N ALA A 137 -14.85 4.88 2.57
CA ALA A 137 -14.49 4.65 1.18
C ALA A 137 -13.75 3.32 0.96
N MET A 138 -13.39 2.61 2.04
CA MET A 138 -12.73 1.30 1.94
C MET A 138 -13.63 0.29 1.22
N PRO A 139 -13.10 -0.49 0.23
CA PRO A 139 -13.87 -1.50 -0.46
C PRO A 139 -14.46 -2.53 0.51
N LYS A 140 -15.77 -2.79 0.38
CA LYS A 140 -16.51 -3.73 1.25
C LYS A 140 -15.93 -5.15 1.20
N GLU A 141 -15.34 -5.53 0.08
CA GLU A 141 -14.68 -6.81 -0.16
C GLU A 141 -13.57 -7.11 0.84
N VAL A 142 -12.95 -6.07 1.41
CA VAL A 142 -11.92 -6.24 2.45
C VAL A 142 -12.53 -6.86 3.71
N HIS A 143 -13.69 -6.37 4.12
CA HIS A 143 -14.42 -6.89 5.28
C HIS A 143 -15.13 -8.22 4.96
N GLU A 144 -15.79 -8.30 3.82
CA GLU A 144 -16.50 -9.52 3.37
C GLU A 144 -15.56 -10.72 3.28
N ARG A 145 -14.33 -10.51 2.82
CA ARG A 145 -13.31 -11.55 2.78
C ARG A 145 -12.94 -12.04 4.17
N LEU A 146 -12.75 -11.15 5.14
CA LEU A 146 -12.51 -11.54 6.53
C LEU A 146 -13.65 -12.41 7.05
N MET A 147 -14.89 -11.96 6.90
CA MET A 147 -16.09 -12.68 7.37
C MET A 147 -16.19 -14.06 6.73
N LYS A 148 -15.96 -14.14 5.42
CA LYS A 148 -15.96 -15.41 4.68
C LYS A 148 -14.90 -16.38 5.19
N ASP A 149 -13.68 -15.88 5.46
CA ASP A 149 -12.56 -16.71 5.92
C ASP A 149 -12.78 -17.17 7.37
N LEU A 150 -13.26 -16.29 8.26
CA LEU A 150 -13.55 -16.64 9.65
C LEU A 150 -14.70 -17.68 9.77
N ARG A 151 -15.79 -17.54 9.01
CA ARG A 151 -16.90 -18.49 9.00
C ARG A 151 -16.53 -19.91 8.58
N ARG A 152 -15.36 -20.10 7.99
CA ARG A 152 -14.86 -21.45 7.65
C ARG A 152 -14.35 -22.23 8.86
N VAL A 153 -13.98 -21.56 9.93
CA VAL A 153 -13.27 -22.16 11.06
C VAL A 153 -13.82 -21.77 12.44
N LEU A 154 -14.59 -20.69 12.54
CA LEU A 154 -15.15 -20.16 13.77
C LEU A 154 -16.69 -20.20 13.76
N THR A 155 -17.30 -20.25 14.94
CA THR A 155 -18.74 -20.04 15.14
C THR A 155 -19.10 -18.55 15.06
N GLU A 156 -20.37 -18.23 14.89
CA GLU A 156 -20.82 -16.82 14.85
C GLU A 156 -20.51 -16.11 16.18
N GLU A 157 -20.66 -16.79 17.34
CA GLU A 157 -20.35 -16.21 18.65
C GLU A 157 -18.84 -15.88 18.78
N GLN A 158 -17.97 -16.74 18.25
CA GLN A 158 -16.53 -16.51 18.23
C GLN A 158 -16.17 -15.36 17.28
N ILE A 159 -16.86 -15.25 16.15
CA ILE A 159 -16.69 -14.11 15.24
C ILE A 159 -17.12 -12.80 15.88
N GLU A 160 -18.25 -12.77 16.60
CA GLU A 160 -18.68 -11.59 17.34
C GLU A 160 -17.63 -11.14 18.36
N GLN A 161 -17.03 -12.07 19.11
CA GLN A 161 -15.95 -11.75 20.05
C GLN A 161 -14.73 -11.11 19.35
N ILE A 162 -14.39 -11.54 18.16
CA ILE A 162 -13.31 -10.93 17.35
C ILE A 162 -13.72 -9.52 16.88
N LEU A 163 -14.96 -9.35 16.41
CA LEU A 163 -15.47 -8.06 15.95
C LEU A 163 -15.55 -7.04 17.07
N ASP A 164 -15.93 -7.45 18.29
CA ASP A 164 -15.94 -6.58 19.48
C ASP A 164 -14.52 -6.07 19.75
N LYS A 165 -13.51 -6.95 19.74
CA LYS A 165 -12.11 -6.54 19.91
C LYS A 165 -11.63 -5.60 18.80
N TYR A 166 -12.08 -5.82 17.57
CA TYR A 166 -11.78 -4.95 16.43
C TYR A 166 -12.36 -3.55 16.64
N THR A 167 -13.59 -3.47 17.16
CA THR A 167 -14.31 -2.20 17.39
C THR A 167 -13.73 -1.44 18.57
N VAL A 168 -13.50 -2.10 19.72
CA VAL A 168 -12.91 -1.49 20.92
C VAL A 168 -11.49 -0.97 20.67
N GLY A 169 -10.73 -1.62 19.80
CA GLY A 169 -9.37 -1.17 19.45
C GLY A 169 -9.31 0.08 18.55
N LYS A 170 -10.47 0.63 18.12
CA LYS A 170 -10.60 1.86 17.34
C LYS A 170 -10.95 3.12 18.18
N VAL A 171 -11.20 2.98 19.47
CA VAL A 171 -11.54 4.09 20.40
C VAL A 171 -10.27 4.67 21.06
#